data_147a4d6e332815e54af7c07b990582f7
#
_entry.id   147a4d6e332815e54af7c07b990582f7
#
_cell.length_a   1.000
_cell.length_b   1.000
_cell.length_c   1.000
_cell.angle_alpha   90.00
_cell.angle_beta   90.00
_cell.angle_gamma   90.00
#
_symmetry.space_group_name_H-M   'P 1'
#
loop_
_entity.id
_entity.type
_entity.pdbx_description
1 polymer ?
#
loop_
_entity_poly.entity_id
_entity_poly.type
_entity_poly.pdbx_seq_one_letter_code
_entity_poly.pdbx_strand_id
1 'polypeptide(L)'
;MNFQEKIEIYKDIIVSLDYCVNDYLYILDVENDEYFISPHAAVRFKMDNAYFKNPVKEFKKFVYYKDYDLVVEDLNKILSGEKTYHNMQYRWLNDESLPVWINCRGQAIIENHQVKYLIGCINEIGKKQYADNVSGLLGEESFKNFIYPLDGDFEKGFGVRLGIDSFRNINENYGLKFGDEILKR
;
A
#
# COMPACT_ATOMS: atom_id res chain seq x y z
N MET A 1 27.90 -2.02 -14.83
CA MET A 1 26.44 -2.09 -15.03
C MET A 1 25.98 -0.71 -15.48
N ASN A 2 25.42 -0.62 -16.68
CA ASN A 2 24.91 0.62 -17.25
C ASN A 2 23.69 1.09 -16.43
N PHE A 3 23.42 2.40 -16.46
CA PHE A 3 22.35 3.05 -15.71
C PHE A 3 20.95 2.48 -16.07
N GLN A 4 20.69 2.27 -17.36
CA GLN A 4 19.46 1.63 -17.84
C GLN A 4 19.31 0.18 -17.38
N GLU A 5 20.38 -0.55 -17.22
CA GLU A 5 20.34 -1.92 -16.66
C GLU A 5 19.90 -1.94 -15.21
N LYS A 6 20.26 -0.91 -14.42
CA LYS A 6 19.83 -0.82 -13.00
C LYS A 6 18.32 -0.62 -12.85
N ILE A 7 17.71 0.30 -13.63
CA ILE A 7 16.27 0.59 -13.52
C ILE A 7 15.42 -0.62 -13.94
N GLU A 8 15.85 -1.34 -14.98
CA GLU A 8 15.13 -2.55 -15.40
C GLU A 8 15.19 -3.65 -14.31
N ILE A 9 16.33 -3.81 -13.64
CA ILE A 9 16.45 -4.75 -12.51
C ILE A 9 15.47 -4.34 -11.38
N TYR A 10 15.35 -3.06 -11.05
CA TYR A 10 14.38 -2.62 -10.02
C TYR A 10 12.94 -2.89 -10.44
N LYS A 11 12.60 -2.66 -11.70
CA LYS A 11 11.26 -2.99 -12.24
C LYS A 11 10.97 -4.49 -12.16
N ASP A 12 11.94 -5.32 -12.56
CA ASP A 12 11.83 -6.78 -12.48
C ASP A 12 11.63 -7.27 -11.03
N ILE A 13 12.35 -6.66 -10.07
CA ILE A 13 12.18 -6.96 -8.66
C ILE A 13 10.76 -6.59 -8.19
N ILE A 14 10.25 -5.39 -8.54
CA ILE A 14 8.90 -4.96 -8.19
C ILE A 14 7.86 -5.92 -8.76
N VAL A 15 7.98 -6.30 -10.03
CA VAL A 15 7.06 -7.27 -10.68
C VAL A 15 7.14 -8.63 -10.00
N SER A 16 8.35 -9.11 -9.68
CA SER A 16 8.54 -10.41 -9.03
C SER A 16 7.95 -10.45 -7.63
N LEU A 17 7.95 -9.33 -6.92
CA LEU A 17 7.40 -9.21 -5.57
C LEU A 17 5.91 -8.87 -5.56
N ASP A 18 5.30 -8.52 -6.69
CA ASP A 18 3.93 -8.03 -6.78
C ASP A 18 2.89 -8.99 -6.15
N TYR A 19 3.14 -10.31 -6.24
CA TYR A 19 2.29 -11.34 -5.63
C TYR A 19 2.76 -11.79 -4.23
N CYS A 20 3.92 -11.30 -3.77
CA CYS A 20 4.52 -11.73 -2.51
C CYS A 20 4.25 -10.74 -1.37
N VAL A 21 3.90 -9.49 -1.70
CA VAL A 21 3.72 -8.40 -0.73
C VAL A 21 2.34 -7.77 -0.88
N ASN A 22 1.80 -7.30 0.24
CA ASN A 22 0.52 -6.60 0.26
C ASN A 22 0.65 -5.09 -0.02
N ASP A 23 1.85 -4.56 0.12
CA ASP A 23 2.15 -3.16 -0.16
C ASP A 23 2.47 -2.98 -1.66
N TYR A 24 2.11 -1.83 -2.21
CA TYR A 24 2.44 -1.45 -3.57
C TYR A 24 3.87 -0.90 -3.61
N LEU A 25 4.78 -1.60 -4.27
CA LEU A 25 6.17 -1.15 -4.42
C LEU A 25 6.29 -0.17 -5.58
N TYR A 26 7.16 0.83 -5.46
CA TYR A 26 7.39 1.79 -6.53
C TYR A 26 8.84 2.23 -6.65
N ILE A 27 9.19 2.74 -7.82
CA ILE A 27 10.40 3.48 -8.09
C ILE A 27 10.08 4.72 -8.93
N LEU A 28 10.62 5.86 -8.51
CA LEU A 28 10.68 7.10 -9.27
C LEU A 28 12.12 7.29 -9.75
N ASP A 29 12.33 7.28 -11.05
CA ASP A 29 13.58 7.65 -11.70
C ASP A 29 13.56 9.17 -11.93
N VAL A 30 14.39 9.88 -11.18
CA VAL A 30 14.44 11.33 -11.20
C VAL A 30 15.11 11.86 -12.47
N GLU A 31 16.10 11.13 -12.97
CA GLU A 31 16.88 11.57 -14.14
C GLU A 31 16.08 11.47 -15.44
N ASN A 32 15.29 10.41 -15.58
CA ASN A 32 14.48 10.16 -16.78
C ASN A 32 13.03 10.65 -16.65
N ASP A 33 12.67 11.20 -15.47
CA ASP A 33 11.31 11.63 -15.13
C ASP A 33 10.28 10.50 -15.37
N GLU A 34 10.60 9.30 -14.84
CA GLU A 34 9.84 8.08 -15.02
C GLU A 34 9.38 7.52 -13.66
N TYR A 35 8.20 6.93 -13.65
CA TYR A 35 7.64 6.26 -12.47
C TYR A 35 7.19 4.86 -12.84
N PHE A 36 7.50 3.91 -11.98
CA PHE A 36 7.01 2.55 -12.09
C PHE A 36 6.49 2.09 -10.73
N ILE A 37 5.35 1.42 -10.74
CA ILE A 37 4.68 0.89 -9.54
C ILE A 37 4.23 -0.55 -9.79
N SER A 38 4.04 -1.30 -8.72
CA SER A 38 3.45 -2.63 -8.76
C SER A 38 2.23 -2.70 -9.67
N PRO A 39 2.14 -3.65 -10.62
CA PRO A 39 1.03 -3.74 -11.56
C PRO A 39 -0.35 -3.78 -10.91
N HIS A 40 -0.49 -4.47 -9.76
CA HIS A 40 -1.79 -4.52 -9.06
C HIS A 40 -2.22 -3.16 -8.48
N ALA A 41 -1.28 -2.21 -8.25
CA ALA A 41 -1.64 -0.84 -7.88
C ALA A 41 -2.35 -0.11 -9.02
N ALA A 42 -1.90 -0.29 -10.26
CA ALA A 42 -2.53 0.35 -11.43
C ALA A 42 -3.97 -0.15 -11.62
N VAL A 43 -4.23 -1.43 -11.34
CA VAL A 43 -5.59 -2.01 -11.35
C VAL A 43 -6.45 -1.45 -10.22
N ARG A 44 -5.87 -1.28 -9.02
CA ARG A 44 -6.59 -0.84 -7.81
C ARG A 44 -6.93 0.64 -7.81
N PHE A 45 -6.03 1.46 -8.37
CA PHE A 45 -6.16 2.91 -8.40
C PHE A 45 -6.39 3.40 -9.84
N LYS A 46 -6.84 4.61 -9.99
CA LYS A 46 -7.18 5.21 -11.29
C LYS A 46 -5.93 5.53 -12.12
N MET A 47 -5.11 4.52 -12.40
CA MET A 47 -3.90 4.63 -13.21
C MET A 47 -4.10 3.98 -14.57
N ASP A 48 -3.70 4.68 -15.63
CA ASP A 48 -3.78 4.15 -17.00
C ASP A 48 -2.78 3.00 -17.23
N ASN A 49 -1.62 3.04 -16.51
CA ASN A 49 -0.56 2.06 -16.60
C ASN A 49 0.27 2.03 -15.30
N ALA A 50 0.98 0.94 -15.05
CA ALA A 50 1.96 0.82 -13.98
C ALA A 50 3.25 1.61 -14.24
N TYR A 51 3.53 1.96 -15.49
CA TYR A 51 4.65 2.78 -15.93
C TYR A 51 4.17 4.04 -16.64
N PHE A 52 4.72 5.19 -16.27
CA PHE A 52 4.43 6.45 -16.94
C PHE A 52 5.59 7.46 -16.79
N LYS A 53 5.65 8.40 -17.74
CA LYS A 53 6.54 9.56 -17.72
C LYS A 53 5.84 10.78 -17.13
N ASN A 54 6.63 11.78 -16.73
CA ASN A 54 6.14 13.02 -16.12
C ASN A 54 5.26 12.73 -14.88
N PRO A 55 5.77 12.00 -13.87
CA PRO A 55 4.99 11.50 -12.76
C PRO A 55 4.21 12.58 -12.02
N VAL A 56 4.81 13.75 -11.79
CA VAL A 56 4.13 14.87 -11.13
C VAL A 56 2.85 15.26 -11.88
N LYS A 57 2.86 15.27 -13.22
CA LYS A 57 1.67 15.56 -14.03
C LYS A 57 0.64 14.43 -13.95
N GLU A 58 1.11 13.18 -14.01
CA GLU A 58 0.24 12.00 -13.98
C GLU A 58 -0.42 11.83 -12.60
N PHE A 59 0.25 12.20 -11.51
CA PHE A 59 -0.32 12.17 -10.15
C PHE A 59 -1.63 12.97 -10.01
N LYS A 60 -1.85 14.01 -10.84
CA LYS A 60 -3.12 14.75 -10.87
C LYS A 60 -4.34 13.88 -11.20
N LYS A 61 -4.14 12.74 -11.86
CA LYS A 61 -5.23 11.87 -12.28
C LYS A 61 -5.74 11.00 -11.14
N PHE A 62 -4.88 10.61 -10.20
CA PHE A 62 -5.21 9.66 -9.15
C PHE A 62 -4.93 10.14 -7.71
N VAL A 63 -4.09 11.15 -7.51
CA VAL A 63 -3.98 11.80 -6.19
C VAL A 63 -5.21 12.67 -5.97
N TYR A 64 -5.82 12.55 -4.79
CA TYR A 64 -6.97 13.38 -4.45
C TYR A 64 -6.60 14.87 -4.50
N TYR A 65 -7.42 15.67 -5.15
CA TYR A 65 -7.06 17.05 -5.54
C TYR A 65 -6.65 17.97 -4.37
N LYS A 66 -7.19 17.73 -3.15
CA LYS A 66 -6.82 18.54 -1.97
C LYS A 66 -5.44 18.19 -1.40
N ASP A 67 -4.90 17.03 -1.75
CA ASP A 67 -3.64 16.54 -1.20
C ASP A 67 -2.49 16.71 -2.21
N TYR A 68 -2.81 16.99 -3.46
CA TYR A 68 -1.84 17.04 -4.57
C TYR A 68 -0.70 18.02 -4.34
N ASP A 69 -1.00 19.26 -3.96
CA ASP A 69 0.03 20.30 -3.79
C ASP A 69 0.99 19.95 -2.65
N LEU A 70 0.49 19.34 -1.56
CA LEU A 70 1.32 18.87 -0.45
C LEU A 70 2.28 17.75 -0.88
N VAL A 71 1.80 16.83 -1.71
CA VAL A 71 2.63 15.73 -2.25
C VAL A 71 3.73 16.27 -3.15
N VAL A 72 3.40 17.21 -4.04
CA VAL A 72 4.36 17.85 -4.93
C VAL A 72 5.41 18.65 -4.17
N GLU A 73 5.01 19.39 -3.13
CA GLU A 73 5.95 20.12 -2.27
C GLU A 73 6.95 19.18 -1.58
N ASP A 74 6.46 18.07 -1.00
CA ASP A 74 7.33 17.08 -0.36
C ASP A 74 8.30 16.43 -1.34
N LEU A 75 7.82 16.07 -2.53
CA LEU A 75 8.67 15.54 -3.60
C LEU A 75 9.75 16.55 -4.03
N ASN A 76 9.40 17.82 -4.19
CA ASN A 76 10.38 18.85 -4.55
C ASN A 76 11.49 18.99 -3.52
N LYS A 77 11.19 18.88 -2.22
CA LYS A 77 12.21 18.86 -1.15
C LYS A 77 13.15 17.66 -1.26
N ILE A 78 12.63 16.52 -1.71
CA ILE A 78 13.45 15.33 -1.94
C ILE A 78 14.32 15.51 -3.18
N LEU A 79 13.73 15.97 -4.28
CA LEU A 79 14.46 16.19 -5.54
C LEU A 79 15.56 17.24 -5.42
N SER A 80 15.36 18.27 -4.58
CA SER A 80 16.39 19.28 -4.26
C SER A 80 17.48 18.77 -3.32
N GLY A 81 17.31 17.60 -2.70
CA GLY A 81 18.21 17.04 -1.69
C GLY A 81 18.03 17.63 -0.29
N GLU A 82 17.04 18.48 -0.08
CA GLU A 82 16.71 19.01 1.26
C GLU A 82 16.23 17.89 2.20
N LYS A 83 15.59 16.87 1.62
CA LYS A 83 15.06 15.72 2.34
C LYS A 83 15.45 14.42 1.62
N THR A 84 15.76 13.37 2.34
CA THR A 84 16.21 12.10 1.76
C THR A 84 15.18 10.99 1.83
N TYR A 85 14.02 11.23 2.41
CA TYR A 85 12.95 10.26 2.55
C TYR A 85 11.59 10.87 2.31
N HIS A 86 10.65 10.06 1.82
CA HIS A 86 9.23 10.34 1.73
C HIS A 86 8.50 9.55 2.82
N ASN A 87 7.63 10.19 3.58
CA ASN A 87 6.76 9.52 4.53
C ASN A 87 5.53 10.39 4.77
N MET A 88 4.47 10.12 4.02
CA MET A 88 3.24 10.92 4.05
C MET A 88 2.00 10.04 3.97
N GLN A 89 0.95 10.52 4.63
CA GLN A 89 -0.40 9.98 4.50
C GLN A 89 -1.24 10.95 3.68
N TYR A 90 -1.82 10.46 2.59
CA TYR A 90 -2.68 11.23 1.70
C TYR A 90 -3.61 10.30 0.93
N ARG A 91 -4.46 10.84 0.07
CA ARG A 91 -5.51 10.06 -0.58
C ARG A 91 -5.23 9.86 -2.06
N TRP A 92 -5.43 8.64 -2.50
CA TRP A 92 -5.52 8.29 -3.91
C TRP A 92 -6.96 7.96 -4.28
N LEU A 93 -7.30 8.14 -5.54
CA LEU A 93 -8.59 7.75 -6.09
C LEU A 93 -8.53 6.29 -6.54
N ASN A 94 -9.48 5.47 -6.06
CA ASN A 94 -9.64 4.12 -6.57
C ASN A 94 -10.28 4.12 -7.99
N ASP A 95 -10.51 2.95 -8.55
CA ASP A 95 -11.16 2.74 -9.85
C ASP A 95 -12.55 3.37 -9.93
N GLU A 96 -13.29 3.42 -8.82
CA GLU A 96 -14.60 4.10 -8.69
C GLU A 96 -14.47 5.61 -8.46
N SER A 97 -13.27 6.17 -8.50
CA SER A 97 -12.97 7.58 -8.18
C SER A 97 -13.27 8.00 -6.73
N LEU A 98 -13.33 7.03 -5.81
CA LEU A 98 -13.47 7.29 -4.38
C LEU A 98 -12.11 7.47 -3.71
N PRO A 99 -11.97 8.42 -2.76
CA PRO A 99 -10.70 8.66 -2.08
C PRO A 99 -10.39 7.53 -1.09
N VAL A 100 -9.21 6.95 -1.22
CA VAL A 100 -8.64 5.93 -0.33
C VAL A 100 -7.42 6.50 0.35
N TRP A 101 -7.37 6.43 1.67
CA TRP A 101 -6.20 6.84 2.43
C TRP A 101 -5.06 5.85 2.23
N ILE A 102 -3.90 6.37 1.88
CA ILE A 102 -2.66 5.62 1.76
C ILE A 102 -1.58 6.19 2.68
N ASN A 103 -0.63 5.34 3.04
CA ASN A 103 0.64 5.74 3.62
C ASN A 103 1.75 5.42 2.63
N CYS A 104 2.35 6.46 2.05
CA CYS A 104 3.46 6.34 1.10
C CYS A 104 4.78 6.58 1.83
N ARG A 105 5.70 5.64 1.69
CA ARG A 105 7.04 5.69 2.28
C ARG A 105 8.08 5.41 1.21
N GLY A 106 9.14 6.19 1.20
CA GLY A 106 10.22 6.01 0.24
C GLY A 106 11.54 6.56 0.74
N GLN A 107 12.62 6.05 0.19
CA GLN A 107 13.98 6.46 0.45
C GLN A 107 14.65 6.91 -0.84
N ALA A 108 15.27 8.08 -0.80
CA ALA A 108 16.08 8.58 -1.91
C ALA A 108 17.40 7.81 -2.02
N ILE A 109 17.74 7.41 -3.23
CA ILE A 109 19.06 6.89 -3.58
C ILE A 109 19.85 8.03 -4.19
N ILE A 110 20.97 8.36 -3.55
CA ILE A 110 21.83 9.48 -3.90
C ILE A 110 23.10 8.93 -4.53
N GLU A 111 23.43 9.38 -5.74
CA GLU A 111 24.69 9.10 -6.41
C GLU A 111 25.30 10.44 -6.86
N ASN A 112 26.61 10.63 -6.63
CA ASN A 112 27.32 11.87 -6.97
C ASN A 112 26.65 13.14 -6.42
N HIS A 113 26.19 13.09 -5.17
CA HIS A 113 25.47 14.18 -4.48
C HIS A 113 24.14 14.61 -5.13
N GLN A 114 23.58 13.78 -6.00
CA GLN A 114 22.28 14.00 -6.64
C GLN A 114 21.33 12.84 -6.33
N VAL A 115 20.07 13.17 -6.10
CA VAL A 115 19.02 12.15 -6.00
C VAL A 115 18.80 11.54 -7.38
N LYS A 116 18.98 10.23 -7.48
CA LYS A 116 18.79 9.48 -8.74
C LYS A 116 17.46 8.74 -8.75
N TYR A 117 17.12 8.14 -7.63
CA TYR A 117 15.86 7.41 -7.49
C TYR A 117 15.19 7.71 -6.16
N LEU A 118 13.87 7.57 -6.12
CA LEU A 118 13.11 7.39 -4.90
C LEU A 118 12.45 6.02 -4.99
N ILE A 119 12.79 5.11 -4.06
CA ILE A 119 12.24 3.76 -4.00
C ILE A 119 11.44 3.62 -2.73
N GLY A 120 10.28 2.98 -2.83
CA GLY A 120 9.42 2.87 -1.67
C GLY A 120 8.27 1.91 -1.80
N CYS A 121 7.39 2.00 -0.80
CA CYS A 121 6.18 1.22 -0.73
C CYS A 121 5.00 2.08 -0.26
N ILE A 122 3.82 1.65 -0.67
CA ILE A 122 2.55 2.31 -0.37
C ILE A 122 1.61 1.27 0.19
N ASN A 123 0.96 1.56 1.32
CA ASN A 123 -0.10 0.72 1.86
C ASN A 123 -1.38 1.52 2.07
N GLU A 124 -2.53 0.86 1.87
CA GLU A 124 -3.83 1.44 2.19
C GLU A 124 -4.03 1.51 3.70
N ILE A 125 -4.40 2.69 4.21
CA ILE A 125 -4.74 2.88 5.62
C ILE A 125 -6.17 2.39 5.85
N GLY A 126 -6.36 1.60 6.90
CA GLY A 126 -7.67 1.03 7.24
C GLY A 126 -8.04 -0.21 6.44
N LYS A 127 -7.17 -0.70 5.55
CA LYS A 127 -7.29 -2.04 5.01
C LYS A 127 -7.15 -3.02 6.18
N LYS A 128 -8.18 -3.81 6.42
CA LYS A 128 -8.19 -4.77 7.54
C LYS A 128 -7.00 -5.71 7.40
N GLN A 129 -6.25 -5.88 8.48
CA GLN A 129 -5.16 -6.86 8.50
C GLN A 129 -5.74 -8.25 8.26
N TYR A 130 -4.98 -9.10 7.57
CA TYR A 130 -5.40 -10.49 7.30
C TYR A 130 -5.57 -11.32 8.57
N ALA A 131 -4.90 -10.93 9.64
CA ALA A 131 -5.05 -11.53 10.96
C ALA A 131 -5.27 -10.44 12.02
N ASP A 132 -6.08 -10.75 13.02
CA ASP A 132 -6.26 -9.91 14.19
C ASP A 132 -5.00 -9.98 15.08
N ASN A 133 -4.44 -8.83 15.43
CA ASN A 133 -3.17 -8.74 16.18
C ASN A 133 -3.29 -9.23 17.64
N VAL A 134 -4.49 -9.33 18.17
CA VAL A 134 -4.74 -9.74 19.55
C VAL A 134 -4.95 -11.24 19.64
N SER A 135 -5.89 -11.76 18.85
CA SER A 135 -6.24 -13.18 18.86
C SER A 135 -5.35 -14.04 17.94
N GLY A 136 -4.68 -13.42 16.95
CA GLY A 136 -3.94 -14.14 15.91
C GLY A 136 -4.83 -14.87 14.89
N LEU A 137 -6.15 -14.75 15.01
CA LEU A 137 -7.09 -15.37 14.08
C LEU A 137 -7.20 -14.58 12.78
N LEU A 138 -7.47 -15.29 11.69
CA LEU A 138 -7.67 -14.65 10.38
C LEU A 138 -8.94 -13.78 10.40
N GLY A 139 -8.82 -12.57 9.86
CA GLY A 139 -9.91 -11.59 9.80
C GLY A 139 -10.91 -11.88 8.67
N GLU A 140 -11.97 -11.08 8.63
CA GLU A 140 -13.06 -11.19 7.63
C GLU A 140 -12.54 -11.15 6.19
N GLU A 141 -11.51 -10.34 5.91
CA GLU A 141 -10.94 -10.22 4.57
C GLU A 141 -10.22 -11.50 4.14
N SER A 142 -9.48 -12.13 5.04
CA SER A 142 -8.88 -13.45 4.78
C SER A 142 -9.92 -14.52 4.51
N PHE A 143 -11.02 -14.49 5.23
CA PHE A 143 -12.13 -15.41 5.01
C PHE A 143 -12.78 -15.21 3.63
N LYS A 144 -13.00 -13.96 3.21
CA LYS A 144 -13.51 -13.64 1.87
C LYS A 144 -12.55 -14.12 0.78
N ASN A 145 -11.25 -13.81 0.92
CA ASN A 145 -10.23 -14.25 -0.04
C ASN A 145 -10.10 -15.77 -0.14
N PHE A 146 -10.43 -16.49 0.92
CA PHE A 146 -10.50 -17.95 0.90
C PHE A 146 -11.73 -18.48 0.18
N ILE A 147 -12.89 -17.84 0.36
CA ILE A 147 -14.18 -18.33 -0.20
C ILE A 147 -14.40 -17.90 -1.65
N TYR A 148 -14.06 -16.66 -2.04
CA TYR A 148 -14.34 -16.16 -3.39
C TYR A 148 -13.67 -16.91 -4.54
N PRO A 149 -12.45 -17.46 -4.40
CA PRO A 149 -11.84 -18.28 -5.44
C PRO A 149 -12.45 -19.67 -5.59
N LEU A 150 -13.36 -20.07 -4.68
CA LEU A 150 -13.97 -21.39 -4.68
C LEU A 150 -15.09 -21.48 -5.74
N ASP A 151 -14.70 -21.42 -7.04
CA ASP A 151 -15.62 -21.54 -8.16
C ASP A 151 -15.80 -23.02 -8.53
N GLY A 152 -16.90 -23.58 -8.13
CA GLY A 152 -17.61 -24.62 -8.88
C GLY A 152 -17.40 -26.07 -8.52
N ASP A 153 -16.29 -26.59 -7.97
CA ASP A 153 -16.08 -28.04 -7.73
C ASP A 153 -15.60 -28.38 -6.31
N PHE A 154 -16.21 -27.77 -5.33
CA PHE A 154 -15.83 -28.02 -3.94
C PHE A 154 -16.70 -29.06 -3.22
N GLU A 155 -16.03 -29.91 -2.44
CA GLU A 155 -16.66 -30.70 -1.41
C GLU A 155 -17.46 -29.77 -0.48
N LYS A 156 -18.64 -30.22 -0.05
CA LYS A 156 -19.51 -29.46 0.84
C LYS A 156 -18.78 -29.15 2.14
N GLY A 157 -18.73 -27.89 2.53
CA GLY A 157 -18.16 -27.40 3.78
C GLY A 157 -19.17 -26.59 4.59
N PHE A 158 -18.73 -26.14 5.76
CA PHE A 158 -19.49 -25.20 6.59
C PHE A 158 -18.57 -24.13 7.16
N GLY A 159 -19.10 -22.93 7.32
CA GLY A 159 -18.43 -21.82 8.00
C GLY A 159 -19.07 -21.59 9.36
N VAL A 160 -18.26 -21.30 10.37
CA VAL A 160 -18.72 -20.95 11.71
C VAL A 160 -18.26 -19.53 12.03
N ARG A 161 -19.17 -18.70 12.47
CA ARG A 161 -18.87 -17.38 13.03
C ARG A 161 -19.13 -17.39 14.53
N LEU A 162 -18.09 -17.13 15.32
CA LEU A 162 -18.19 -16.98 16.76
C LEU A 162 -18.21 -15.50 17.13
N GLY A 163 -19.03 -15.13 18.09
CA GLY A 163 -19.10 -13.80 18.68
C GLY A 163 -19.09 -13.91 20.21
N ILE A 164 -18.45 -12.94 20.88
CA ILE A 164 -18.50 -12.82 22.34
C ILE A 164 -19.57 -11.81 22.69
N ASP A 165 -20.63 -12.27 23.37
CA ASP A 165 -21.73 -11.41 23.81
C ASP A 165 -21.24 -10.37 24.81
N SER A 166 -21.71 -9.14 24.65
CA SER A 166 -21.39 -8.01 25.53
C SER A 166 -19.88 -7.73 25.70
N PHE A 167 -19.04 -8.08 24.70
CA PHE A 167 -17.57 -7.88 24.77
C PHE A 167 -17.20 -6.42 25.06
N ARG A 168 -17.99 -5.46 24.56
CA ARG A 168 -17.82 -4.05 24.88
C ARG A 168 -17.94 -3.77 26.38
N ASN A 169 -18.95 -4.37 27.04
CA ASN A 169 -19.14 -4.21 28.49
C ASN A 169 -17.98 -4.82 29.28
N ILE A 170 -17.39 -5.91 28.78
CA ILE A 170 -16.19 -6.48 29.39
C ILE A 170 -15.03 -5.47 29.34
N ASN A 171 -14.79 -4.84 28.18
CA ASN A 171 -13.77 -3.83 28.05
C ASN A 171 -14.03 -2.59 28.92
N GLU A 172 -15.27 -2.15 29.03
CA GLU A 172 -15.67 -1.00 29.88
C GLU A 172 -15.51 -1.29 31.38
N ASN A 173 -15.80 -2.51 31.81
CA ASN A 173 -15.77 -2.86 33.26
C ASN A 173 -14.38 -3.35 33.71
N TYR A 174 -13.63 -4.04 32.88
CA TYR A 174 -12.37 -4.70 33.25
C TYR A 174 -11.13 -4.17 32.51
N GLY A 175 -11.35 -3.24 31.58
CA GLY A 175 -10.28 -2.64 30.78
C GLY A 175 -9.90 -3.45 29.55
N LEU A 176 -9.30 -2.74 28.55
CA LEU A 176 -8.94 -3.33 27.25
C LEU A 176 -7.97 -4.50 27.36
N LYS A 177 -7.00 -4.45 28.29
CA LYS A 177 -6.04 -5.55 28.49
C LYS A 177 -6.72 -6.87 28.87
N PHE A 178 -7.76 -6.80 29.69
CA PHE A 178 -8.53 -7.99 30.08
C PHE A 178 -9.31 -8.55 28.89
N GLY A 179 -9.93 -7.68 28.09
CA GLY A 179 -10.59 -8.10 26.86
C GLY A 179 -9.61 -8.75 25.87
N ASP A 180 -8.42 -8.19 25.70
CA ASP A 180 -7.38 -8.78 24.86
C ASP A 180 -6.96 -10.18 25.32
N GLU A 181 -6.88 -10.42 26.63
CA GLU A 181 -6.61 -11.75 27.19
C GLU A 181 -7.71 -12.78 26.90
N ILE A 182 -8.97 -12.33 26.89
CA ILE A 182 -10.10 -13.19 26.50
C ILE A 182 -9.99 -13.59 25.02
N LEU A 183 -9.64 -12.65 24.14
CA LEU A 183 -9.51 -12.92 22.71
C LEU A 183 -8.31 -13.83 22.36
N LYS A 184 -7.32 -13.95 23.24
CA LYS A 184 -6.13 -14.82 23.07
C LYS A 184 -6.38 -16.29 23.47
N ARG A 185 -7.46 -16.56 24.17
CA ARG A 185 -7.82 -17.91 24.66
C ARG A 185 -8.70 -18.67 23.68
#